data_ac0e05e650ccd01ac722ea1a31764d43
#
_entry.id   ac0e05e650ccd01ac722ea1a31764d43
#
_cell.length_a   1.000
_cell.length_b   1.000
_cell.length_c   1.000
_cell.angle_alpha   90.00
_cell.angle_beta   90.00
_cell.angle_gamma   90.00
#
_symmetry.space_group_name_H-M   'P 1'
#
loop_
_entity.id
_entity.type
_entity.pdbx_description
1 polymer ?
#
loop_
_entity_poly.entity_id
_entity_poly.type
_entity_poly.pdbx_seq_one_letter_code
_entity_poly.pdbx_strand_id
1 'polypeptide(L)'
;MIIWDDDSVGNDSDGFINYFDFDSQISLILGENQTLDNYSVTFHLNEEDANDLNSNGLISPFTNTVSGGQEIFVRVTNSNTLCYNASTSFNIVVSELPEIINPVVTVEQCDSDDDNNGITKFNLTEYQSLISTNHTNESFEFYIDEERTVLIENPEDYENTQSPF
;
A
#
# COMPACT_ATOMS: atom_id res chain seq x y z
N MET A 1 -1.37 7.05 -7.71
CA MET A 1 -2.15 6.74 -6.49
C MET A 1 -1.86 5.30 -6.10
N ILE A 2 -1.51 5.06 -4.85
CA ILE A 2 -1.21 3.71 -4.31
C ILE A 2 -2.21 3.42 -3.19
N ILE A 3 -2.83 2.25 -3.22
CA ILE A 3 -3.75 1.77 -2.17
C ILE A 3 -3.38 0.30 -1.88
N TRP A 4 -3.58 -0.13 -0.65
CA TRP A 4 -3.39 -1.52 -0.25
C TRP A 4 -4.57 -2.37 -0.72
N ASP A 5 -4.28 -3.60 -1.13
CA ASP A 5 -5.31 -4.59 -1.42
C ASP A 5 -6.16 -4.89 -0.18
N ASP A 6 -7.42 -5.17 -0.37
CA ASP A 6 -8.37 -5.52 0.68
C ASP A 6 -9.51 -6.41 0.14
N ASP A 7 -10.39 -6.85 1.04
CA ASP A 7 -11.54 -7.71 0.69
C ASP A 7 -12.70 -6.97 -0.01
N SER A 8 -12.51 -5.73 -0.46
CA SER A 8 -13.59 -4.97 -1.10
C SER A 8 -14.04 -5.55 -2.44
N VAL A 9 -13.11 -6.22 -3.13
CA VAL A 9 -13.35 -7.00 -4.35
C VAL A 9 -12.52 -8.29 -4.26
N GLY A 10 -13.15 -9.45 -4.24
CA GLY A 10 -12.42 -10.72 -4.21
C GLY A 10 -11.80 -11.02 -2.85
N ASN A 11 -10.48 -10.99 -2.74
CA ASN A 11 -9.72 -11.20 -1.51
C ASN A 11 -8.54 -10.20 -1.44
N ASP A 12 -7.90 -10.12 -0.27
CA ASP A 12 -6.83 -9.17 0.05
C ASP A 12 -5.47 -9.37 -0.67
N SER A 13 -5.43 -10.26 -1.65
CA SER A 13 -4.21 -10.62 -2.40
C SER A 13 -4.48 -10.81 -3.90
N ASP A 14 -5.63 -10.34 -4.44
CA ASP A 14 -5.96 -10.49 -5.85
C ASP A 14 -5.65 -9.26 -6.71
N GLY A 15 -5.27 -8.17 -6.08
CA GLY A 15 -4.88 -6.92 -6.75
C GLY A 15 -6.07 -6.08 -7.23
N PHE A 16 -7.28 -6.29 -6.68
CA PHE A 16 -8.47 -5.52 -7.02
C PHE A 16 -9.06 -4.79 -5.82
N ILE A 17 -9.41 -3.52 -6.01
CA ILE A 17 -10.17 -2.72 -5.04
C ILE A 17 -11.23 -1.87 -5.73
N ASN A 18 -12.27 -1.45 -5.01
CA ASN A 18 -13.44 -0.78 -5.59
C ASN A 18 -13.56 0.72 -5.25
N TYR A 19 -12.53 1.34 -4.69
CA TYR A 19 -12.66 2.72 -4.20
C TYR A 19 -11.49 3.65 -4.55
N PHE A 20 -10.95 3.54 -5.78
CA PHE A 20 -10.06 4.60 -6.27
C PHE A 20 -10.84 5.90 -6.43
N ASP A 21 -10.58 6.84 -5.52
CA ASP A 21 -11.18 8.18 -5.55
C ASP A 21 -10.34 9.11 -6.43
N PHE A 22 -10.79 9.33 -7.65
CA PHE A 22 -10.13 10.23 -8.60
C PHE A 22 -10.36 11.71 -8.29
N ASP A 23 -11.38 12.07 -7.53
CA ASP A 23 -11.69 13.46 -7.21
C ASP A 23 -10.53 14.10 -6.41
N SER A 24 -9.85 13.30 -5.61
CA SER A 24 -8.64 13.71 -4.88
C SER A 24 -7.49 14.15 -5.80
N GLN A 25 -7.47 13.73 -7.06
CA GLN A 25 -6.42 14.07 -8.03
C GLN A 25 -6.74 15.34 -8.84
N ILE A 26 -7.98 15.79 -8.84
CA ILE A 26 -8.43 16.91 -9.70
C ILE A 26 -7.64 18.18 -9.42
N SER A 27 -7.42 18.51 -8.16
CA SER A 27 -6.68 19.72 -7.78
C SER A 27 -5.21 19.68 -8.23
N LEU A 28 -4.58 18.50 -8.21
CA LEU A 28 -3.22 18.31 -8.69
C LEU A 28 -3.13 18.45 -10.21
N ILE A 29 -4.14 17.93 -10.94
CA ILE A 29 -4.21 17.96 -12.39
C ILE A 29 -4.46 19.40 -12.89
N LEU A 30 -5.37 20.12 -12.25
CA LEU A 30 -5.69 21.50 -12.64
C LEU A 30 -4.61 22.51 -12.21
N GLY A 31 -3.87 22.23 -11.14
CA GLY A 31 -2.87 23.14 -10.58
C GLY A 31 -3.50 24.41 -10.00
N GLU A 32 -2.67 25.43 -9.76
CA GLU A 32 -3.07 26.64 -9.02
C GLU A 32 -3.93 27.63 -9.85
N ASN A 33 -3.89 27.54 -11.18
CA ASN A 33 -4.46 28.56 -12.07
C ASN A 33 -5.77 28.12 -12.77
N GLN A 34 -6.23 26.91 -12.52
CA GLN A 34 -7.45 26.36 -13.13
C GLN A 34 -8.41 25.87 -12.04
N THR A 35 -9.71 26.07 -12.26
CA THR A 35 -10.76 25.65 -11.32
C THR A 35 -11.87 24.90 -12.03
N LEU A 36 -12.63 24.11 -11.30
CA LEU A 36 -13.80 23.38 -11.80
C LEU A 36 -14.94 24.32 -12.31
N ASP A 37 -14.88 25.62 -12.00
CA ASP A 37 -15.84 26.57 -12.57
C ASP A 37 -15.68 26.75 -14.10
N ASN A 38 -14.45 26.60 -14.58
CA ASN A 38 -14.10 26.83 -15.99
C ASN A 38 -13.55 25.59 -16.70
N TYR A 39 -13.23 24.55 -15.95
CA TYR A 39 -12.66 23.31 -16.50
C TYR A 39 -13.39 22.10 -15.97
N SER A 40 -13.55 21.08 -16.80
CA SER A 40 -13.95 19.74 -16.38
C SER A 40 -12.80 18.77 -16.54
N VAL A 41 -12.70 17.82 -15.62
CA VAL A 41 -11.72 16.73 -15.66
C VAL A 41 -12.47 15.41 -15.80
N THR A 42 -12.08 14.58 -16.75
CA THR A 42 -12.61 13.24 -16.94
C THR A 42 -11.47 12.23 -17.01
N PHE A 43 -11.72 11.03 -16.53
CA PHE A 43 -10.76 9.93 -16.43
C PHE A 43 -11.17 8.81 -17.37
N HIS A 44 -10.20 8.16 -18.03
CA HIS A 44 -10.45 7.18 -19.07
C HIS A 44 -9.48 6.00 -18.97
N LEU A 45 -9.88 4.84 -19.51
CA LEU A 45 -9.05 3.61 -19.50
C LEU A 45 -7.94 3.59 -20.55
N ASN A 46 -8.07 4.41 -21.57
CA ASN A 46 -7.09 4.49 -22.67
C ASN A 46 -7.03 5.89 -23.28
N GLU A 47 -6.00 6.13 -24.07
CA GLU A 47 -5.74 7.42 -24.72
C GLU A 47 -6.81 7.74 -25.80
N GLU A 48 -7.32 6.72 -26.50
CA GLU A 48 -8.34 6.90 -27.55
C GLU A 48 -9.63 7.48 -26.95
N ASP A 49 -10.11 6.89 -25.85
CA ASP A 49 -11.28 7.37 -25.12
C ASP A 49 -11.05 8.76 -24.51
N ALA A 50 -9.87 9.05 -24.01
CA ALA A 50 -9.52 10.37 -23.51
C ALA A 50 -9.54 11.45 -24.61
N ASN A 51 -9.26 11.07 -25.84
CA ASN A 51 -9.32 11.96 -27.03
C ASN A 51 -10.69 12.00 -27.73
N ASP A 52 -11.62 11.07 -27.41
CA ASP A 52 -12.98 11.09 -27.96
C ASP A 52 -13.92 11.91 -27.06
N LEU A 53 -14.40 13.05 -27.58
CA LEU A 53 -15.36 13.92 -26.87
C LEU A 53 -16.71 13.26 -26.56
N ASN A 54 -17.06 12.16 -27.26
CA ASN A 54 -18.27 11.40 -26.99
C ASN A 54 -18.06 10.28 -25.96
N SER A 55 -16.82 9.99 -25.59
CA SER A 55 -16.51 9.00 -24.57
C SER A 55 -16.88 9.56 -23.19
N ASN A 56 -17.66 8.77 -22.45
CA ASN A 56 -17.95 9.07 -21.04
C ASN A 56 -16.73 8.77 -20.18
N GLY A 57 -16.46 9.65 -19.19
CA GLY A 57 -15.45 9.42 -18.20
C GLY A 57 -15.81 8.28 -17.25
N LEU A 58 -14.79 7.71 -16.60
CA LEU A 58 -14.95 6.76 -15.50
C LEU A 58 -15.67 7.43 -14.33
N ILE A 59 -16.43 6.64 -13.60
CA ILE A 59 -17.15 7.09 -12.40
C ILE A 59 -16.24 6.89 -11.18
N SER A 60 -16.15 7.91 -10.32
CA SER A 60 -15.47 7.83 -9.02
C SER A 60 -16.49 7.50 -7.93
N PRO A 61 -16.20 6.60 -6.98
CA PRO A 61 -15.00 5.76 -6.91
C PRO A 61 -14.98 4.66 -7.99
N PHE A 62 -13.76 4.29 -8.40
CA PHE A 62 -13.52 3.37 -9.51
C PHE A 62 -12.95 2.04 -8.98
N THR A 63 -13.40 0.93 -9.59
CA THR A 63 -12.81 -0.39 -9.39
C THR A 63 -11.80 -0.65 -10.49
N ASN A 64 -10.54 -0.99 -10.14
CA ASN A 64 -9.55 -1.34 -11.16
C ASN A 64 -9.98 -2.60 -11.94
N THR A 65 -9.64 -2.63 -13.21
CA THR A 65 -9.98 -3.73 -14.13
C THR A 65 -8.79 -4.63 -14.45
N VAL A 66 -7.61 -4.23 -13.98
CA VAL A 66 -6.35 -4.98 -14.12
C VAL A 66 -5.79 -5.19 -12.72
N SER A 67 -5.52 -6.46 -12.36
CA SER A 67 -4.90 -6.82 -11.09
C SER A 67 -3.57 -6.08 -10.89
N GLY A 68 -3.33 -5.60 -9.67
CA GLY A 68 -2.15 -4.82 -9.31
C GLY A 68 -2.21 -3.35 -9.74
N GLY A 69 -3.23 -2.94 -10.53
CA GLY A 69 -3.44 -1.56 -10.96
C GLY A 69 -3.30 -1.34 -12.46
N GLN A 70 -3.43 -0.09 -12.88
CA GLN A 70 -3.43 0.28 -14.29
C GLN A 70 -3.17 1.78 -14.50
N GLU A 71 -2.89 2.15 -15.74
CA GLU A 71 -2.79 3.55 -16.16
C GLU A 71 -4.19 4.14 -16.39
N ILE A 72 -4.38 5.37 -15.92
CA ILE A 72 -5.61 6.15 -16.08
C ILE A 72 -5.27 7.40 -16.87
N PHE A 73 -5.93 7.57 -18.00
CA PHE A 73 -5.76 8.73 -18.88
C PHE A 73 -6.71 9.84 -18.47
N VAL A 74 -6.26 11.08 -18.63
CA VAL A 74 -6.97 12.26 -18.14
C VAL A 74 -7.25 13.21 -19.29
N ARG A 75 -8.48 13.68 -19.38
CA ARG A 75 -8.86 14.79 -20.25
C ARG A 75 -9.29 15.98 -19.41
N VAL A 76 -8.66 17.14 -19.66
CA VAL A 76 -9.06 18.43 -19.11
C VAL A 76 -9.71 19.24 -20.23
N THR A 77 -10.96 19.65 -20.03
CA THR A 77 -11.73 20.41 -21.03
C THR A 77 -12.09 21.80 -20.48
N ASN A 78 -11.83 22.84 -21.24
CA ASN A 78 -12.33 24.18 -20.93
C ASN A 78 -13.83 24.25 -21.23
N SER A 79 -14.64 24.49 -20.20
CA SER A 79 -16.10 24.45 -20.29
C SER A 79 -16.72 25.55 -21.19
N ASN A 80 -15.98 26.64 -21.42
CA ASN A 80 -16.46 27.77 -22.22
C ASN A 80 -16.11 27.61 -23.71
N THR A 81 -14.93 27.04 -24.00
CA THR A 81 -14.42 26.96 -25.39
C THR A 81 -14.54 25.56 -25.98
N LEU A 82 -14.75 24.55 -25.13
CA LEU A 82 -14.72 23.12 -25.44
C LEU A 82 -13.36 22.63 -25.97
N CYS A 83 -12.31 23.46 -25.88
CA CYS A 83 -10.95 23.00 -26.13
C CYS A 83 -10.52 22.07 -25.00
N TYR A 84 -9.82 20.99 -25.35
CA TYR A 84 -9.35 20.01 -24.37
C TYR A 84 -7.89 19.65 -24.54
N ASN A 85 -7.32 19.05 -23.50
CA ASN A 85 -6.02 18.42 -23.49
C ASN A 85 -6.15 17.05 -22.83
N ALA A 86 -5.67 16.00 -23.50
CA ALA A 86 -5.68 14.61 -23.04
C ALA A 86 -4.29 13.98 -23.05
N SER A 87 -3.22 14.78 -22.89
CA SER A 87 -1.81 14.32 -22.96
C SER A 87 -1.26 13.85 -21.61
N THR A 88 -2.10 13.72 -20.59
CA THR A 88 -1.69 13.37 -19.23
C THR A 88 -2.34 12.06 -18.77
N SER A 89 -1.58 11.27 -18.02
CA SER A 89 -2.03 10.04 -17.37
C SER A 89 -1.39 9.91 -15.99
N PHE A 90 -1.91 9.00 -15.17
CA PHE A 90 -1.28 8.56 -13.94
C PHE A 90 -1.57 7.08 -13.68
N ASN A 91 -0.71 6.43 -12.89
CA ASN A 91 -0.95 5.05 -12.49
C ASN A 91 -1.73 4.98 -11.18
N ILE A 92 -2.73 4.10 -11.13
CA ILE A 92 -3.25 3.52 -9.91
C ILE A 92 -2.52 2.22 -9.63
N VAL A 93 -2.19 1.96 -8.38
CA VAL A 93 -1.44 0.77 -7.96
C VAL A 93 -2.14 0.18 -6.74
N VAL A 94 -2.42 -1.10 -6.81
CA VAL A 94 -2.84 -1.92 -5.67
C VAL A 94 -1.61 -2.65 -5.18
N SER A 95 -1.24 -2.43 -3.92
CA SER A 95 -0.11 -3.11 -3.29
C SER A 95 -0.62 -4.30 -2.50
N GLU A 96 -0.02 -5.46 -2.76
CA GLU A 96 -0.28 -6.67 -1.99
C GLU A 96 0.12 -6.47 -0.52
N LEU A 97 -0.61 -7.12 0.38
CA LEU A 97 -0.24 -7.18 1.79
C LEU A 97 1.01 -8.05 1.98
N PRO A 98 1.86 -7.77 2.98
CA PRO A 98 2.95 -8.66 3.34
C PRO A 98 2.45 -10.06 3.72
N GLU A 99 3.03 -11.09 3.11
CA GLU A 99 2.67 -12.48 3.39
C GLU A 99 3.46 -13.03 4.59
N ILE A 100 2.76 -13.48 5.62
CA ILE A 100 3.34 -14.18 6.77
C ILE A 100 3.34 -15.67 6.48
N ILE A 101 4.52 -16.26 6.22
CA ILE A 101 4.69 -17.68 5.93
C ILE A 101 4.65 -18.56 7.18
N ASN A 102 5.09 -18.04 8.33
CA ASN A 102 5.03 -18.75 9.59
C ASN A 102 4.40 -17.84 10.66
N PRO A 103 3.16 -18.13 11.09
CA PRO A 103 2.47 -17.32 12.12
C PRO A 103 3.10 -17.47 13.51
N VAL A 104 3.89 -18.52 13.73
CA VAL A 104 4.63 -18.74 14.97
C VAL A 104 6.05 -19.19 14.62
N VAL A 105 7.02 -18.41 15.05
CA VAL A 105 8.46 -18.74 14.94
C VAL A 105 9.00 -18.95 16.36
N THR A 106 9.53 -20.14 16.62
CA THR A 106 10.22 -20.43 17.89
C THR A 106 11.71 -20.18 17.71
N VAL A 107 12.25 -19.36 18.60
CA VAL A 107 13.67 -19.01 18.64
C VAL A 107 14.25 -19.55 19.92
N GLU A 108 15.36 -20.30 19.80
CA GLU A 108 16.06 -20.89 20.93
C GLU A 108 17.48 -20.31 21.00
N GLN A 109 17.88 -19.88 22.19
CA GLN A 109 19.22 -19.38 22.48
C GLN A 109 19.71 -20.02 23.78
N CYS A 110 20.98 -20.43 23.80
CA CYS A 110 21.58 -20.93 25.05
C CYS A 110 21.79 -19.76 26.02
N ASP A 111 21.40 -19.99 27.27
CA ASP A 111 21.85 -19.17 28.38
C ASP A 111 23.36 -19.31 28.52
N SER A 112 24.10 -18.25 28.24
CA SER A 112 25.57 -18.28 28.12
C SER A 112 26.28 -17.59 29.26
N ASP A 113 25.57 -16.97 30.19
CA ASP A 113 26.13 -16.50 31.44
C ASP A 113 26.10 -17.63 32.47
N ASP A 114 26.86 -17.53 33.52
CA ASP A 114 27.07 -18.63 34.47
C ASP A 114 25.95 -18.79 35.50
N ASP A 115 24.77 -18.11 35.33
CA ASP A 115 23.74 -18.09 36.37
C ASP A 115 22.54 -19.03 36.10
N ASN A 116 22.40 -19.58 34.90
CA ASN A 116 21.38 -20.53 34.47
C ASN A 116 19.92 -20.08 34.83
N ASN A 117 19.64 -18.78 34.70
CA ASN A 117 18.34 -18.23 35.03
C ASN A 117 17.35 -18.25 33.83
N GLY A 118 17.79 -18.63 32.64
CA GLY A 118 17.01 -18.68 31.40
C GLY A 118 16.78 -17.31 30.80
N ILE A 119 17.54 -16.28 31.20
CA ILE A 119 17.51 -14.95 30.65
C ILE A 119 18.75 -14.79 29.76
N THR A 120 18.52 -14.43 28.50
CA THR A 120 19.58 -14.25 27.50
C THR A 120 19.20 -13.27 26.44
N LYS A 121 20.16 -12.91 25.60
CA LYS A 121 19.97 -11.94 24.53
C LYS A 121 19.66 -12.62 23.20
N PHE A 122 18.73 -12.03 22.46
CA PHE A 122 18.30 -12.48 21.13
C PHE A 122 18.50 -11.38 20.12
N ASN A 123 18.96 -11.73 18.92
CA ASN A 123 18.86 -10.87 17.77
C ASN A 123 17.59 -11.25 16.96
N LEU A 124 16.50 -10.55 17.21
CA LEU A 124 15.21 -10.86 16.57
C LEU A 124 15.23 -10.58 15.06
N THR A 125 16.11 -9.69 14.58
CA THR A 125 16.16 -9.33 13.15
C THR A 125 16.70 -10.45 12.27
N GLU A 126 17.45 -11.41 12.83
CA GLU A 126 17.95 -12.58 12.09
C GLU A 126 16.83 -13.55 11.68
N TYR A 127 15.67 -13.46 12.31
CA TYR A 127 14.55 -14.38 12.09
C TYR A 127 13.48 -13.85 11.14
N GLN A 128 13.65 -12.64 10.58
CA GLN A 128 12.71 -12.04 9.64
C GLN A 128 12.45 -12.93 8.41
N SER A 129 13.47 -13.62 7.90
CA SER A 129 13.34 -14.56 6.78
C SER A 129 12.49 -15.79 7.09
N LEU A 130 12.26 -16.11 8.36
CA LEU A 130 11.35 -17.17 8.77
C LEU A 130 9.90 -16.68 8.83
N ILE A 131 9.69 -15.37 8.91
CA ILE A 131 8.37 -14.74 8.99
C ILE A 131 7.84 -14.45 7.59
N SER A 132 8.66 -13.83 6.72
CA SER A 132 8.28 -13.49 5.35
C SER A 132 9.38 -13.81 4.35
N THR A 133 9.00 -14.31 3.18
CA THR A 133 9.92 -14.54 2.05
C THR A 133 10.43 -13.25 1.44
N ASN A 134 9.69 -12.15 1.57
CA ASN A 134 10.03 -10.84 1.04
C ASN A 134 10.67 -9.90 2.09
N HIS A 135 11.15 -10.47 3.20
CA HIS A 135 11.66 -9.76 4.38
C HIS A 135 12.67 -8.64 4.08
N THR A 136 13.42 -8.72 2.97
CA THR A 136 14.41 -7.69 2.58
C THR A 136 13.79 -6.40 2.06
N ASN A 137 12.50 -6.44 1.65
CA ASN A 137 11.75 -5.30 1.13
C ASN A 137 10.65 -4.84 2.11
N GLU A 138 10.57 -5.46 3.28
CA GLU A 138 9.59 -5.19 4.31
C GLU A 138 10.25 -4.59 5.55
N SER A 139 9.49 -3.85 6.33
CA SER A 139 9.91 -3.36 7.64
C SER A 139 9.21 -4.15 8.73
N PHE A 140 9.96 -4.49 9.78
CA PHE A 140 9.46 -5.26 10.93
C PHE A 140 9.53 -4.43 12.19
N GLU A 141 8.45 -4.44 12.93
CA GLU A 141 8.36 -3.94 14.29
C GLU A 141 8.12 -5.12 15.24
N PHE A 142 8.81 -5.14 16.36
CA PHE A 142 8.71 -6.20 17.35
C PHE A 142 8.09 -5.66 18.64
N TYR A 143 7.14 -6.39 19.19
CA TYR A 143 6.41 -6.00 20.40
C TYR A 143 6.47 -7.12 21.42
N ILE A 144 6.42 -6.76 22.73
CA ILE A 144 6.42 -7.72 23.82
C ILE A 144 5.02 -8.33 24.03
N ASP A 145 3.98 -7.56 23.69
CA ASP A 145 2.59 -7.88 23.97
C ASP A 145 1.79 -8.09 22.66
N GLU A 146 0.74 -8.89 22.74
CA GLU A 146 -0.15 -9.20 21.61
C GLU A 146 -0.92 -7.96 21.13
N GLU A 147 -1.25 -7.04 22.04
CA GLU A 147 -1.92 -5.77 21.74
C GLU A 147 -1.02 -4.76 21.01
N ARG A 148 0.27 -5.06 20.82
CA ARG A 148 1.27 -4.20 20.16
C ARG A 148 1.39 -2.82 20.80
N THR A 149 1.38 -2.77 22.13
CA THR A 149 1.49 -1.51 22.89
C THR A 149 2.91 -1.23 23.38
N VAL A 150 3.74 -2.28 23.53
CA VAL A 150 5.10 -2.16 24.04
C VAL A 150 6.11 -2.56 22.98
N LEU A 151 6.61 -1.56 22.26
CA LEU A 151 7.61 -1.72 21.20
C LEU A 151 8.96 -2.16 21.78
N ILE A 152 9.62 -3.11 21.13
CA ILE A 152 11.02 -3.47 21.38
C ILE A 152 11.89 -2.50 20.58
N GLU A 153 12.49 -1.53 21.25
CA GLU A 153 13.29 -0.47 20.60
C GLU A 153 14.62 -0.98 20.02
N ASN A 154 15.18 -2.05 20.59
CA ASN A 154 16.44 -2.64 20.14
C ASN A 154 16.28 -4.14 19.85
N PRO A 155 15.69 -4.51 18.71
CA PRO A 155 15.44 -5.92 18.38
C PRO A 155 16.72 -6.73 18.05
N GLU A 156 17.84 -6.05 17.78
CA GLU A 156 19.13 -6.72 17.54
C GLU A 156 19.79 -7.20 18.85
N ASP A 157 19.42 -6.65 19.99
CA ASP A 157 19.96 -6.97 21.31
C ASP A 157 18.83 -7.05 22.36
N TYR A 158 17.79 -7.81 22.05
CA TYR A 158 16.62 -8.00 22.92
C TYR A 158 16.92 -9.02 24.02
N GLU A 159 16.74 -8.64 25.27
CA GLU A 159 16.85 -9.54 26.43
C GLU A 159 15.45 -10.00 26.85
N ASN A 160 15.22 -11.31 26.96
CA ASN A 160 13.96 -11.84 27.45
C ASN A 160 13.78 -11.51 28.94
N THR A 161 12.55 -11.17 29.32
CA THR A 161 12.22 -10.76 30.70
C THR A 161 11.75 -11.90 31.58
N GLN A 162 11.53 -13.07 31.00
CA GLN A 162 11.04 -14.26 31.70
C GLN A 162 11.72 -15.51 31.13
N SER A 163 12.08 -16.43 32.02
CA SER A 163 12.49 -17.77 31.61
C SER A 163 11.29 -18.54 31.04
N PRO A 164 11.44 -19.27 29.94
CA PRO A 164 10.38 -20.10 29.39
C PRO A 164 10.13 -21.37 30.21
N PHE A 165 10.88 -21.63 31.28
CA PHE A 165 10.84 -22.85 32.11
C PHE A 165 10.51 -22.55 33.58
#